data_d4c42367af48eac7203b741d5c780dee
#
_entry.id   d4c42367af48eac7203b741d5c780dee
#
_cell.length_a   1.000
_cell.length_b   1.000
_cell.length_c   1.000
_cell.angle_alpha   90.00
_cell.angle_beta   90.00
_cell.angle_gamma   90.00
#
_symmetry.space_group_name_H-M   'P 1'
#
loop_
_entity.id
_entity.type
_entity.pdbx_description
1 polymer ?
#
loop_
_entity_poly.entity_id
_entity_poly.type
_entity_poly.pdbx_seq_one_letter_code
_entity_poly.pdbx_strand_id
1 'polypeptide(L)'
;RGAFRGFGGQQMQFPLNCHLTVLAGMLGIDPIEVHKRNAISAGATSVHGWKISSTGMLECLEMTRKAIGWDQKRATSNFAARGTGTHRRGVGIAAAMHVSGNRTLGNWDGSTILLKVNEDGRVMLQTSECDMGQGANTMLSQICAQELGIPLSHVTVMAPDTDTAPFCLGSLAACVTLIAGDAALRGAR
;
A
#
# COMPACT_ATOMS: atom_id res chain seq x y z
N ARG A 1 -11.23 -8.38 -19.07
CA ARG A 1 -10.55 -8.73 -17.81
C ARG A 1 -9.17 -8.11 -17.83
N GLY A 2 -8.79 -7.44 -16.79
CA GLY A 2 -7.49 -6.78 -16.69
C GLY A 2 -7.12 -6.52 -15.24
N ALA A 3 -6.01 -5.82 -15.05
CA ALA A 3 -5.59 -5.39 -13.74
C ALA A 3 -6.62 -4.43 -13.13
N PHE A 4 -7.05 -4.73 -11.93
CA PHE A 4 -7.89 -3.86 -11.11
C PHE A 4 -7.17 -3.62 -9.78
N ARG A 5 -7.54 -2.58 -9.07
CA ARG A 5 -6.92 -2.16 -7.81
C ARG A 5 -6.56 -3.35 -6.92
N GLY A 6 -5.26 -3.57 -6.66
CA GLY A 6 -4.70 -4.69 -5.90
C GLY A 6 -4.32 -5.92 -6.73
N PHE A 7 -4.49 -5.92 -8.06
CA PHE A 7 -4.02 -6.98 -8.98
C PHE A 7 -4.55 -8.40 -8.66
N GLY A 8 -5.71 -8.51 -8.05
CA GLY A 8 -6.23 -9.80 -7.58
C GLY A 8 -5.70 -10.23 -6.21
N GLY A 9 -4.84 -9.42 -5.58
CA GLY A 9 -4.33 -9.71 -4.25
C GLY A 9 -5.42 -9.92 -3.22
N GLN A 10 -6.46 -9.08 -3.24
CA GLN A 10 -7.58 -9.20 -2.30
C GLN A 10 -8.33 -10.52 -2.48
N GLN A 11 -8.58 -10.93 -3.73
CA GLN A 11 -9.28 -12.17 -4.05
C GLN A 11 -8.50 -13.40 -3.57
N MET A 12 -7.17 -13.34 -3.54
CA MET A 12 -6.32 -14.42 -3.03
C MET A 12 -6.12 -14.35 -1.52
N GLN A 13 -5.96 -13.14 -0.98
CA GLN A 13 -5.75 -12.94 0.46
C GLN A 13 -6.96 -13.35 1.30
N PHE A 14 -8.17 -13.10 0.81
CA PHE A 14 -9.38 -13.48 1.53
C PHE A 14 -9.47 -15.00 1.79
N PRO A 15 -9.49 -15.88 0.78
CA PRO A 15 -9.56 -17.32 1.03
C PRO A 15 -8.33 -17.84 1.78
N LEU A 16 -7.14 -17.32 1.53
CA LEU A 16 -5.94 -17.71 2.26
C LEU A 16 -6.08 -17.45 3.77
N ASN A 17 -6.49 -16.24 4.15
CA ASN A 17 -6.68 -15.92 5.57
C ASN A 17 -7.82 -16.72 6.21
N CYS A 18 -8.90 -16.98 5.46
CA CYS A 18 -9.96 -17.88 5.92
C CYS A 18 -9.43 -19.29 6.18
N HIS A 19 -8.66 -19.86 5.24
CA HIS A 19 -8.03 -21.17 5.42
C HIS A 19 -7.09 -21.21 6.62
N LEU A 20 -6.22 -20.21 6.77
CA LEU A 20 -5.32 -20.14 7.93
C LEU A 20 -6.08 -20.05 9.24
N THR A 21 -7.19 -19.34 9.28
CA THR A 21 -8.05 -19.26 10.46
C THR A 21 -8.71 -20.61 10.79
N VAL A 22 -9.20 -21.33 9.78
CA VAL A 22 -9.78 -22.67 9.96
C VAL A 22 -8.72 -23.66 10.45
N LEU A 23 -7.54 -23.68 9.81
CA LEU A 23 -6.41 -24.53 10.22
C LEU A 23 -5.95 -24.22 11.65
N ALA A 24 -5.88 -22.94 12.01
CA ALA A 24 -5.56 -22.53 13.38
C ALA A 24 -6.56 -23.13 14.38
N GLY A 25 -7.85 -23.08 14.07
CA GLY A 25 -8.90 -23.70 14.90
C GLY A 25 -8.76 -25.22 15.01
N MET A 26 -8.47 -25.91 13.91
CA MET A 26 -8.25 -27.36 13.90
C MET A 26 -7.01 -27.80 14.70
N LEU A 27 -5.98 -26.96 14.72
CA LEU A 27 -4.73 -27.21 15.45
C LEU A 27 -4.74 -26.72 16.90
N GLY A 28 -5.80 -26.04 17.33
CA GLY A 28 -5.87 -25.40 18.64
C GLY A 28 -4.86 -24.26 18.82
N ILE A 29 -4.42 -23.61 17.73
CA ILE A 29 -3.44 -22.52 17.72
C ILE A 29 -4.18 -21.20 17.50
N ASP A 30 -3.69 -20.13 18.15
CA ASP A 30 -4.21 -18.79 17.90
C ASP A 30 -3.93 -18.36 16.46
N PRO A 31 -4.91 -17.81 15.71
CA PRO A 31 -4.69 -17.34 14.33
C PRO A 31 -3.54 -16.33 14.18
N ILE A 32 -3.35 -15.45 15.17
CA ILE A 32 -2.22 -14.50 15.15
C ILE A 32 -0.90 -15.25 15.22
N GLU A 33 -0.83 -16.30 16.02
CA GLU A 33 0.37 -17.12 16.15
C GLU A 33 0.69 -17.86 14.85
N VAL A 34 -0.33 -18.31 14.12
CA VAL A 34 -0.14 -18.89 12.78
C VAL A 34 0.47 -17.86 11.84
N HIS A 35 -0.06 -16.63 11.82
CA HIS A 35 0.51 -15.56 11.00
C HIS A 35 1.95 -15.22 11.39
N LYS A 36 2.26 -15.17 12.70
CA LYS A 36 3.62 -14.89 13.17
C LYS A 36 4.63 -15.94 12.72
N ARG A 37 4.27 -17.21 12.83
CA ARG A 37 5.16 -18.33 12.42
C ARG A 37 5.43 -18.34 10.91
N ASN A 38 4.50 -17.82 10.13
CA ASN A 38 4.60 -17.77 8.67
C ASN A 38 5.06 -16.39 8.15
N ALA A 39 5.27 -15.41 9.03
CA ALA A 39 5.73 -14.09 8.63
C ALA A 39 7.19 -14.16 8.15
N ILE A 40 7.45 -13.56 6.99
CA ILE A 40 8.81 -13.44 6.47
C ILE A 40 9.60 -12.42 7.29
N SER A 41 10.85 -12.72 7.59
CA SER A 41 11.74 -11.86 8.36
C SER A 41 12.59 -10.97 7.46
N ALA A 42 13.05 -9.84 7.99
CA ALA A 42 14.08 -9.03 7.32
C ALA A 42 15.37 -9.86 7.11
N GLY A 43 15.99 -9.70 5.96
CA GLY A 43 17.15 -10.48 5.52
C GLY A 43 16.81 -11.79 4.80
N ALA A 44 15.57 -12.28 4.91
CA ALA A 44 15.15 -13.51 4.24
C ALA A 44 14.94 -13.30 2.73
N THR A 45 14.94 -14.40 2.01
CA THR A 45 14.54 -14.44 0.60
C THR A 45 13.17 -15.11 0.49
N SER A 46 12.23 -14.45 -0.19
CA SER A 46 10.90 -15.01 -0.43
C SER A 46 10.95 -16.21 -1.38
N VAL A 47 9.86 -16.99 -1.44
CA VAL A 47 9.71 -18.11 -2.39
C VAL A 47 9.84 -17.67 -3.85
N HIS A 48 9.66 -16.40 -4.15
CA HIS A 48 9.84 -15.82 -5.48
C HIS A 48 11.26 -15.30 -5.74
N GLY A 49 12.20 -15.55 -4.83
CA GLY A 49 13.59 -15.10 -4.95
C GLY A 49 13.83 -13.62 -4.55
N TRP A 50 12.85 -12.94 -3.97
CA TRP A 50 13.01 -11.55 -3.58
C TRP A 50 13.67 -11.42 -2.21
N LYS A 51 14.70 -10.60 -2.13
CA LYS A 51 15.32 -10.22 -0.86
C LYS A 51 14.41 -9.24 -0.12
N ILE A 52 14.09 -9.56 1.12
CA ILE A 52 13.26 -8.72 2.00
C ILE A 52 14.21 -7.91 2.89
N SER A 53 14.40 -6.64 2.58
CA SER A 53 15.29 -5.76 3.35
C SER A 53 14.68 -5.33 4.68
N SER A 54 13.36 -5.16 4.73
CA SER A 54 12.63 -4.76 5.94
C SER A 54 11.20 -5.32 5.90
N THR A 55 10.62 -5.53 7.08
CA THR A 55 9.22 -5.92 7.23
C THR A 55 8.70 -5.48 8.60
N GLY A 56 7.50 -4.94 8.64
CA GLY A 56 6.79 -4.56 9.88
C GLY A 56 5.66 -5.53 10.24
N MET A 57 5.56 -6.69 9.59
CA MET A 57 4.42 -7.61 9.75
C MET A 57 4.19 -8.01 11.21
N LEU A 58 5.24 -8.42 11.91
CA LEU A 58 5.11 -8.85 13.31
C LEU A 58 4.67 -7.72 14.22
N GLU A 59 5.21 -6.52 14.02
CA GLU A 59 4.83 -5.34 14.78
C GLU A 59 3.37 -4.95 14.50
N CYS A 60 2.96 -4.94 13.24
CA CYS A 60 1.56 -4.68 12.85
C CYS A 60 0.58 -5.67 13.49
N LEU A 61 0.94 -6.96 13.52
CA LEU A 61 0.11 -8.00 14.16
C LEU A 61 -0.03 -7.73 15.66
N GLU A 62 1.05 -7.38 16.37
CA GLU A 62 1.02 -7.09 17.80
C GLU A 62 0.26 -5.79 18.11
N MET A 63 0.47 -4.75 17.34
CA MET A 63 -0.26 -3.49 17.51
C MET A 63 -1.77 -3.71 17.30
N THR A 64 -2.13 -4.44 16.24
CA THR A 64 -3.52 -4.79 15.95
C THR A 64 -4.13 -5.65 17.06
N ARG A 65 -3.42 -6.67 17.53
CA ARG A 65 -3.83 -7.53 18.65
C ARG A 65 -4.23 -6.71 19.88
N LYS A 66 -3.35 -5.77 20.27
CA LYS A 66 -3.59 -4.86 21.39
C LYS A 66 -4.77 -3.92 21.15
N ALA A 67 -4.79 -3.26 19.98
CA ALA A 67 -5.79 -2.25 19.66
C ALA A 67 -7.22 -2.79 19.67
N ILE A 68 -7.43 -4.01 19.16
CA ILE A 68 -8.75 -4.65 19.13
C ILE A 68 -9.11 -5.40 20.42
N GLY A 69 -8.21 -5.51 21.39
CA GLY A 69 -8.43 -6.30 22.60
C GLY A 69 -8.61 -7.79 22.28
N TRP A 70 -7.78 -8.34 21.42
CA TRP A 70 -7.91 -9.70 20.88
C TRP A 70 -8.01 -10.75 21.96
N ASP A 71 -7.07 -10.78 22.91
CA ASP A 71 -6.98 -11.82 23.93
C ASP A 71 -8.23 -11.87 24.80
N GLN A 72 -8.72 -10.71 25.25
CA GLN A 72 -9.92 -10.60 26.06
C GLN A 72 -11.16 -11.08 25.29
N LYS A 73 -11.27 -10.71 24.02
CA LYS A 73 -12.40 -11.10 23.18
C LYS A 73 -12.39 -12.59 22.83
N ARG A 74 -11.21 -13.17 22.65
CA ARG A 74 -11.03 -14.61 22.37
C ARG A 74 -11.21 -15.46 23.61
N ALA A 75 -10.71 -15.02 24.77
CA ALA A 75 -10.86 -15.72 26.04
C ALA A 75 -12.34 -15.80 26.51
N THR A 76 -13.18 -14.89 26.06
CA THR A 76 -14.59 -14.90 26.45
C THR A 76 -15.33 -15.89 25.56
N SER A 77 -15.63 -17.08 26.07
CA SER A 77 -16.34 -18.17 25.37
C SER A 77 -17.66 -17.74 24.72
N ASN A 78 -18.26 -16.65 25.17
CA ASN A 78 -19.52 -16.10 24.70
C ASN A 78 -19.38 -14.77 23.95
N PHE A 79 -18.20 -14.42 23.43
CA PHE A 79 -18.05 -13.16 22.67
C PHE A 79 -19.04 -13.11 21.48
N ALA A 80 -19.19 -14.21 20.77
CA ALA A 80 -20.13 -14.33 19.66
C ALA A 80 -21.61 -14.28 20.14
N ALA A 81 -21.88 -14.67 21.39
CA ALA A 81 -23.21 -14.62 21.98
C ALA A 81 -23.61 -13.25 22.55
N ARG A 82 -22.67 -12.30 22.63
CA ARG A 82 -22.91 -10.94 23.16
C ARG A 82 -23.71 -10.02 22.22
N GLY A 83 -24.31 -10.57 21.17
CA GLY A 83 -25.26 -9.83 20.35
C GLY A 83 -26.65 -9.76 21.01
N THR A 84 -27.37 -8.66 20.79
CA THR A 84 -28.76 -8.51 21.19
C THR A 84 -29.68 -8.95 20.06
N GLY A 85 -30.68 -9.77 20.36
CA GLY A 85 -31.64 -10.26 19.36
C GLY A 85 -30.97 -11.10 18.27
N THR A 86 -31.11 -10.69 17.02
CA THR A 86 -30.54 -11.36 15.83
C THR A 86 -29.10 -11.01 15.55
N HIS A 87 -28.54 -9.99 16.21
CA HIS A 87 -27.17 -9.55 15.99
C HIS A 87 -26.17 -10.48 16.68
N ARG A 88 -25.06 -10.74 16.01
CA ARG A 88 -23.93 -11.47 16.57
C ARG A 88 -22.66 -10.66 16.38
N ARG A 89 -21.70 -10.81 17.28
CA ARG A 89 -20.41 -10.13 17.24
C ARG A 89 -19.32 -11.14 17.02
N GLY A 90 -18.35 -10.79 16.17
CA GLY A 90 -17.17 -11.59 15.91
C GLY A 90 -15.92 -10.71 15.94
N VAL A 91 -14.78 -11.35 16.16
CA VAL A 91 -13.47 -10.74 16.00
C VAL A 91 -12.64 -11.64 15.09
N GLY A 92 -12.03 -11.06 14.11
CA GLY A 92 -11.13 -11.73 13.16
C GLY A 92 -9.88 -10.92 12.93
N ILE A 93 -8.85 -11.57 12.45
CA ILE A 93 -7.62 -10.95 12.00
C ILE A 93 -7.24 -11.52 10.64
N ALA A 94 -6.65 -10.70 9.82
CA ALA A 94 -6.07 -11.10 8.55
C ALA A 94 -4.75 -10.35 8.36
N ALA A 95 -3.81 -10.99 7.70
CA ALA A 95 -2.56 -10.36 7.30
C ALA A 95 -2.45 -10.41 5.78
N ALA A 96 -2.00 -9.32 5.19
CA ALA A 96 -1.80 -9.21 3.76
C ALA A 96 -0.44 -8.57 3.46
N MET A 97 0.13 -8.97 2.34
CA MET A 97 1.33 -8.38 1.78
C MET A 97 1.05 -8.03 0.33
N HIS A 98 1.53 -6.88 -0.09
CA HIS A 98 1.49 -6.47 -1.48
C HIS A 98 2.89 -6.06 -1.94
N VAL A 99 3.23 -6.38 -3.18
CA VAL A 99 4.49 -5.97 -3.78
C VAL A 99 4.46 -4.45 -4.04
N SER A 100 5.58 -3.79 -3.76
CA SER A 100 5.81 -2.40 -4.18
C SER A 100 6.76 -2.39 -5.38
N GLY A 101 6.35 -1.69 -6.43
CA GLY A 101 7.04 -1.67 -7.72
C GLY A 101 6.71 -2.88 -8.59
N ASN A 102 7.04 -2.78 -9.88
CA ASN A 102 6.73 -3.82 -10.87
C ASN A 102 7.89 -4.81 -11.04
N ARG A 103 8.17 -5.56 -9.99
CA ARG A 103 9.31 -6.50 -9.95
C ARG A 103 9.18 -7.71 -10.87
N THR A 104 7.98 -7.97 -11.38
CA THR A 104 7.70 -9.16 -12.20
C THR A 104 8.02 -8.99 -13.68
N LEU A 105 8.12 -7.74 -14.15
CA LEU A 105 8.36 -7.41 -15.56
C LEU A 105 9.77 -6.89 -15.84
N GLY A 106 10.74 -7.22 -14.99
CA GLY A 106 12.09 -6.66 -15.06
C GLY A 106 12.12 -5.21 -14.51
N ASN A 107 13.19 -4.48 -14.71
CA ASN A 107 13.35 -3.11 -14.22
C ASN A 107 12.59 -2.08 -15.08
N TRP A 108 11.30 -2.26 -15.24
CA TRP A 108 10.47 -1.45 -16.13
C TRP A 108 9.74 -0.30 -15.45
N ASP A 109 9.86 -0.18 -14.13
CA ASP A 109 9.25 0.94 -13.43
C ASP A 109 9.93 2.25 -13.88
N GLY A 110 9.14 3.10 -14.50
CA GLY A 110 9.57 4.39 -14.99
C GLY A 110 8.43 5.40 -14.93
N SER A 111 8.76 6.62 -14.59
CA SER A 111 7.86 7.76 -14.67
C SER A 111 8.64 8.99 -15.11
N THR A 112 7.96 9.86 -15.80
CA THR A 112 8.51 11.14 -16.27
C THR A 112 7.70 12.28 -15.70
N ILE A 113 8.39 13.28 -15.16
CA ILE A 113 7.80 14.52 -14.68
C ILE A 113 8.38 15.67 -15.51
N LEU A 114 7.52 16.55 -15.97
CA LEU A 114 7.91 17.82 -16.56
C LEU A 114 7.54 18.95 -15.60
N LEU A 115 8.50 19.79 -15.29
CA LEU A 115 8.30 21.00 -14.49
C LEU A 115 8.50 22.23 -15.37
N LYS A 116 7.53 23.13 -15.35
CA LYS A 116 7.62 24.43 -15.96
C LYS A 116 7.55 25.48 -14.89
N VAL A 117 8.61 26.23 -14.71
CA VAL A 117 8.63 27.41 -13.83
C VAL A 117 8.21 28.62 -14.64
N ASN A 118 7.20 29.32 -14.15
CA ASN A 118 6.70 30.55 -14.76
C ASN A 118 7.42 31.76 -14.17
N GLU A 119 7.33 32.91 -14.85
CA GLU A 119 7.96 34.15 -14.46
C GLU A 119 7.46 34.72 -13.12
N ASP A 120 6.23 34.32 -12.72
CA ASP A 120 5.63 34.70 -11.44
C ASP A 120 6.05 33.77 -10.26
N GLY A 121 7.00 32.85 -10.51
CA GLY A 121 7.48 31.88 -9.54
C GLY A 121 6.53 30.71 -9.27
N ARG A 122 5.46 30.57 -10.03
CA ARG A 122 4.59 29.39 -9.98
C ARG A 122 5.15 28.26 -10.84
N VAL A 123 4.85 27.04 -10.43
CA VAL A 123 5.34 25.83 -11.10
C VAL A 123 4.17 25.01 -11.60
N MET A 124 4.22 24.63 -12.85
CA MET A 124 3.33 23.65 -13.44
C MET A 124 4.04 22.29 -13.46
N LEU A 125 3.43 21.29 -12.83
CA LEU A 125 3.89 19.91 -12.82
C LEU A 125 3.02 19.10 -13.77
N GLN A 126 3.63 18.51 -14.79
CA GLN A 126 2.95 17.64 -15.74
C GLN A 126 3.42 16.21 -15.56
N THR A 127 2.46 15.30 -15.44
CA THR A 127 2.69 13.87 -15.23
C THR A 127 1.58 13.06 -15.86
N SER A 128 1.86 11.80 -16.21
CA SER A 128 0.83 10.83 -16.60
C SER A 128 0.36 9.97 -15.42
N GLU A 129 0.87 10.20 -14.21
CA GLU A 129 0.39 9.49 -13.03
C GLU A 129 -1.04 9.90 -12.71
N CYS A 130 -1.94 8.91 -12.73
CA CYS A 130 -3.35 9.16 -12.46
C CYS A 130 -3.63 9.23 -10.96
N ASP A 131 -4.32 10.28 -10.54
CA ASP A 131 -4.91 10.33 -9.21
C ASP A 131 -6.28 9.65 -9.24
N MET A 132 -6.38 8.50 -8.59
CA MET A 132 -7.59 7.69 -8.47
C MET A 132 -8.24 7.82 -7.08
N GLY A 133 -7.91 8.90 -6.36
CA GLY A 133 -8.31 9.14 -4.99
C GLY A 133 -7.23 8.80 -3.95
N GLN A 134 -6.04 8.34 -4.38
CA GLN A 134 -4.92 8.04 -3.47
C GLN A 134 -4.07 9.29 -3.14
N GLY A 135 -4.34 10.45 -3.75
CA GLY A 135 -3.64 11.68 -3.46
C GLY A 135 -2.30 11.87 -4.19
N ALA A 136 -2.12 11.22 -5.35
CA ALA A 136 -0.88 11.33 -6.13
C ALA A 136 -0.54 12.79 -6.49
N ASN A 137 -1.51 13.55 -6.95
CA ASN A 137 -1.30 14.95 -7.31
C ASN A 137 -0.82 15.79 -6.12
N THR A 138 -1.44 15.62 -4.97
CA THR A 138 -1.06 16.33 -3.75
C THR A 138 0.36 15.93 -3.31
N MET A 139 0.65 14.64 -3.31
CA MET A 139 1.96 14.12 -2.91
C MET A 139 3.08 14.63 -3.83
N LEU A 140 2.89 14.59 -5.14
CA LEU A 140 3.89 15.09 -6.10
C LEU A 140 4.10 16.60 -5.96
N SER A 141 3.01 17.36 -5.74
CA SER A 141 3.10 18.79 -5.47
C SER A 141 3.88 19.09 -4.19
N GLN A 142 3.67 18.30 -3.13
CA GLN A 142 4.39 18.47 -1.86
C GLN A 142 5.88 18.23 -2.03
N ILE A 143 6.29 17.17 -2.72
CA ILE A 143 7.70 16.86 -3.01
C ILE A 143 8.33 18.03 -3.78
N CYS A 144 7.67 18.48 -4.83
CA CYS A 144 8.14 19.56 -5.68
C CYS A 144 8.27 20.89 -4.91
N ALA A 145 7.23 21.27 -4.16
CA ALA A 145 7.20 22.49 -3.38
C ALA A 145 8.30 22.51 -2.31
N GLN A 146 8.49 21.38 -1.63
CA GLN A 146 9.51 21.24 -0.59
C GLN A 146 10.93 21.37 -1.15
N GLU A 147 11.22 20.73 -2.27
CA GLU A 147 12.55 20.77 -2.88
C GLU A 147 12.87 22.15 -3.46
N LEU A 148 11.89 22.81 -4.08
CA LEU A 148 12.03 24.17 -4.62
C LEU A 148 11.98 25.26 -3.53
N GLY A 149 11.58 24.95 -2.30
CA GLY A 149 11.43 25.93 -1.21
C GLY A 149 10.30 26.92 -1.43
N ILE A 150 9.23 26.54 -2.13
CA ILE A 150 8.07 27.39 -2.44
C ILE A 150 6.80 26.92 -1.74
N PRO A 151 5.80 27.78 -1.54
CA PRO A 151 4.51 27.36 -1.00
C PRO A 151 3.83 26.31 -1.89
N LEU A 152 3.17 25.32 -1.27
CA LEU A 152 2.41 24.28 -1.99
C LEU A 152 1.39 24.88 -2.97
N SER A 153 0.76 26.01 -2.61
CA SER A 153 -0.18 26.74 -3.46
C SER A 153 0.41 27.30 -4.75
N HIS A 154 1.74 27.31 -4.88
CA HIS A 154 2.43 27.72 -6.11
C HIS A 154 2.68 26.57 -7.07
N VAL A 155 2.42 25.32 -6.68
CA VAL A 155 2.54 24.15 -7.56
C VAL A 155 1.15 23.75 -8.04
N THR A 156 0.98 23.71 -9.36
CA THR A 156 -0.25 23.22 -10.01
C THR A 156 0.06 21.96 -10.79
N VAL A 157 -0.64 20.85 -10.49
CA VAL A 157 -0.54 19.62 -11.29
C VAL A 157 -1.50 19.72 -12.47
N MET A 158 -0.98 19.49 -13.66
CA MET A 158 -1.76 19.37 -14.87
C MET A 158 -2.49 18.04 -14.88
N ALA A 159 -3.77 18.05 -15.25
CA ALA A 159 -4.51 16.80 -15.46
C ALA A 159 -3.80 15.96 -16.52
N PRO A 160 -3.66 14.63 -16.32
CA PRO A 160 -3.09 13.75 -17.33
C PRO A 160 -3.90 13.80 -18.63
N ASP A 161 -3.20 14.02 -19.71
CA ASP A 161 -3.74 14.06 -21.07
C ASP A 161 -2.84 13.22 -21.96
N THR A 162 -3.39 12.24 -22.66
CA THR A 162 -2.61 11.29 -23.47
C THR A 162 -1.86 11.95 -24.63
N ASP A 163 -2.30 13.11 -25.08
CA ASP A 163 -1.65 13.83 -26.18
C ASP A 163 -0.43 14.64 -25.73
N THR A 164 -0.41 15.07 -24.47
CA THR A 164 0.60 16.00 -23.98
C THR A 164 1.41 15.50 -22.77
N ALA A 165 0.88 14.54 -22.02
CA ALA A 165 1.54 14.08 -20.83
C ALA A 165 2.73 13.15 -21.14
N PRO A 166 3.84 13.23 -20.38
CA PRO A 166 5.00 12.38 -20.59
C PRO A 166 4.70 10.93 -20.21
N PHE A 167 5.50 10.01 -20.73
CA PHE A 167 5.32 8.58 -20.46
C PHE A 167 5.44 8.23 -18.97
N CYS A 168 4.51 7.40 -18.49
CA CYS A 168 4.65 6.61 -17.28
C CYS A 168 4.12 5.18 -17.52
N LEU A 169 4.49 4.25 -16.66
CA LEU A 169 4.00 2.88 -16.74
C LEU A 169 2.58 2.75 -16.20
N GLY A 170 2.10 3.74 -15.48
CA GLY A 170 0.81 3.78 -14.81
C GLY A 170 0.91 3.73 -13.29
N SER A 171 -0.10 4.25 -12.63
CA SER A 171 -0.18 4.31 -11.16
C SER A 171 -0.55 2.92 -10.58
N LEU A 172 0.42 2.03 -10.51
CA LEU A 172 0.24 0.63 -10.11
C LEU A 172 1.25 0.19 -9.04
N ALA A 173 0.99 -0.93 -8.38
CA ALA A 173 1.92 -1.60 -7.45
C ALA A 173 2.60 -0.67 -6.41
N ALA A 174 1.90 0.36 -5.94
CA ALA A 174 2.40 1.35 -4.98
C ALA A 174 3.71 2.06 -5.43
N CYS A 175 3.96 2.17 -6.74
CA CYS A 175 5.21 2.74 -7.26
C CYS A 175 5.21 4.26 -7.35
N VAL A 176 4.05 4.94 -7.37
CA VAL A 176 3.97 6.37 -7.68
C VAL A 176 4.86 7.23 -6.77
N THR A 177 4.78 7.05 -5.45
CA THR A 177 5.61 7.83 -4.52
C THR A 177 7.10 7.55 -4.72
N LEU A 178 7.48 6.29 -4.97
CA LEU A 178 8.87 5.90 -5.14
C LEU A 178 9.42 6.39 -6.49
N ILE A 179 8.71 6.13 -7.58
CA ILE A 179 9.24 6.35 -8.94
C ILE A 179 8.94 7.78 -9.42
N ALA A 180 7.67 8.17 -9.43
CA ALA A 180 7.29 9.51 -9.85
C ALA A 180 7.71 10.57 -8.83
N GLY A 181 7.71 10.23 -7.53
CA GLY A 181 8.22 11.10 -6.47
C GLY A 181 9.73 11.36 -6.63
N ASP A 182 10.53 10.36 -6.97
CA ASP A 182 11.96 10.55 -7.27
C ASP A 182 12.15 11.39 -8.55
N ALA A 183 11.33 11.17 -9.58
CA ALA A 183 11.37 11.99 -10.79
C ALA A 183 11.02 13.46 -10.50
N ALA A 184 10.00 13.71 -9.66
CA ALA A 184 9.63 15.06 -9.23
C ALA A 184 10.74 15.72 -8.42
N LEU A 185 11.36 14.98 -7.50
CA LEU A 185 12.49 15.43 -6.70
C LEU A 185 13.68 15.84 -7.58
N ARG A 186 14.05 15.00 -8.55
CA ARG A 186 15.15 15.29 -9.49
C ARG A 186 14.85 16.46 -10.42
N GLY A 187 13.61 16.58 -10.87
CA GLY A 187 13.20 17.68 -11.72
C GLY A 187 13.17 19.03 -10.99
N ALA A 188 12.97 19.02 -9.67
CA ALA A 188 12.96 20.22 -8.83
C ALA A 188 14.35 20.66 -8.39
N ARG A 189 15.39 19.85 -8.50
CA ARG A 189 16.81 20.15 -8.28
C ARG A 189 17.44 20.86 -9.46
#